data_19f93a3c59f9b4505bd17a43e6603884
#
_entry.id   19f93a3c59f9b4505bd17a43e6603884
#
_cell.length_a   1.000
_cell.length_b   1.000
_cell.length_c   1.000
_cell.angle_alpha   90.00
_cell.angle_beta   90.00
_cell.angle_gamma   90.00
#
_symmetry.space_group_name_H-M   'P 1'
#
loop_
_entity.id
_entity.type
_entity.pdbx_description
1 polymer ?
#
loop_
_entity_poly.entity_id
_entity_poly.type
_entity_poly.pdbx_seq_one_letter_code
_entity_poly.pdbx_strand_id
1 'polypeptide(L)'
;VSVAGMGDVSFDEVLSSKKFRKIFVMLGINELGYPMNSTVKKYGGFIDTLRQRQPDAVIYIEANLHVTQKRSAQDAIYNNANIDLFNQEIAKLADGKQIRYVDVNPLFDDGAGNLAEGYTNDATHVLGKYYQVWADWLAAGADGQTAP
;
A
#
# COMPACT_ATOMS: atom_id res chain seq x y z
N VAL A 1 -5.61 13.84 -9.07
CA VAL A 1 -4.24 13.30 -8.90
C VAL A 1 -3.31 13.97 -9.88
N SER A 2 -2.08 14.20 -9.47
CA SER A 2 -1.04 14.72 -10.36
C SER A 2 -0.29 13.57 -11.01
N VAL A 3 -0.25 13.55 -12.35
CA VAL A 3 0.34 12.45 -13.13
C VAL A 3 1.43 12.99 -14.03
N ALA A 4 2.61 12.38 -14.00
CA ALA A 4 3.73 12.74 -14.85
C ALA A 4 3.32 12.69 -16.35
N GLY A 5 3.48 13.79 -17.05
CA GLY A 5 3.12 13.95 -18.46
C GLY A 5 1.63 14.21 -18.73
N MET A 6 0.76 14.25 -17.70
CA MET A 6 -0.66 14.56 -17.82
C MET A 6 -1.10 15.76 -16.97
N GLY A 7 -0.31 16.17 -15.97
CA GLY A 7 -0.68 17.21 -15.02
C GLY A 7 -1.74 16.75 -14.01
N ASP A 8 -2.59 17.67 -13.55
CA ASP A 8 -3.69 17.36 -12.64
C ASP A 8 -4.89 16.83 -13.40
N VAL A 9 -5.21 15.58 -13.19
CA VAL A 9 -6.28 14.83 -13.85
C VAL A 9 -7.13 14.08 -12.83
N SER A 10 -8.35 13.73 -13.17
CA SER A 10 -9.15 12.83 -12.36
C SER A 10 -8.58 11.41 -12.40
N PHE A 11 -8.90 10.63 -11.39
CA PHE A 11 -8.48 9.22 -11.36
C PHE A 11 -9.11 8.42 -12.51
N ASP A 12 -10.36 8.72 -12.87
CA ASP A 12 -11.06 8.13 -14.02
C ASP A 12 -10.36 8.43 -15.35
N GLU A 13 -9.87 9.65 -15.54
CA GLU A 13 -9.10 10.02 -16.74
C GLU A 13 -7.82 9.21 -16.85
N VAL A 14 -7.10 9.00 -15.75
CA VAL A 14 -5.89 8.16 -15.72
C VAL A 14 -6.23 6.73 -16.17
N LEU A 15 -7.23 6.12 -15.55
CA LEU A 15 -7.64 4.75 -15.84
C LEU A 15 -8.21 4.57 -17.26
N SER A 16 -8.77 5.64 -17.85
CA SER A 16 -9.32 5.61 -19.20
C SER A 16 -8.28 5.88 -20.28
N SER A 17 -7.22 6.62 -19.93
CA SER A 17 -6.20 7.08 -20.89
C SER A 17 -5.17 6.01 -21.26
N LYS A 18 -4.96 5.02 -20.40
CA LYS A 18 -3.91 3.99 -20.55
C LYS A 18 -4.41 2.62 -20.10
N LYS A 19 -3.82 1.57 -20.70
CA LYS A 19 -3.95 0.20 -20.23
C LYS A 19 -2.73 -0.14 -19.36
N PHE A 20 -2.99 -0.56 -18.14
CA PHE A 20 -1.96 -0.99 -17.20
C PHE A 20 -1.86 -2.51 -17.17
N ARG A 21 -0.65 -3.03 -17.03
CA ARG A 21 -0.42 -4.47 -16.80
C ARG A 21 -0.40 -4.80 -15.31
N LYS A 22 0.14 -3.88 -14.50
CA LYS A 22 0.22 -3.99 -13.05
C LYS A 22 -0.18 -2.65 -12.44
N ILE A 23 -0.93 -2.69 -11.36
CA ILE A 23 -1.33 -1.52 -10.57
C ILE A 23 -0.98 -1.83 -9.11
N PHE A 24 -0.16 -1.00 -8.50
CA PHE A 24 0.21 -1.09 -7.10
C PHE A 24 -0.56 -0.05 -6.31
N VAL A 25 -1.14 -0.46 -5.19
CA VAL A 25 -2.03 0.38 -4.37
C VAL A 25 -1.61 0.30 -2.91
N MET A 26 -1.14 1.41 -2.36
CA MET A 26 -0.95 1.59 -0.92
C MET A 26 -1.80 2.76 -0.45
N LEU A 27 -2.84 2.48 0.31
CA LEU A 27 -3.79 3.46 0.84
C LEU A 27 -4.24 3.02 2.25
N GLY A 28 -4.78 3.96 3.01
CA GLY A 28 -5.52 3.63 4.22
C GLY A 28 -4.85 4.01 5.53
N ILE A 29 -3.55 4.37 5.52
CA ILE A 29 -2.85 4.78 6.75
C ILE A 29 -3.55 5.98 7.43
N ASN A 30 -4.05 6.92 6.67
CA ASN A 30 -4.73 8.11 7.20
C ASN A 30 -6.13 7.81 7.76
N GLU A 31 -6.66 6.65 7.44
CA GLU A 31 -7.99 6.20 7.84
C GLU A 31 -8.01 5.30 9.09
N LEU A 32 -6.86 5.06 9.72
CA LEU A 32 -6.75 4.20 10.93
C LEU A 32 -7.62 4.68 12.10
N GLY A 33 -7.92 5.98 12.17
CA GLY A 33 -8.81 6.55 13.19
C GLY A 33 -10.31 6.34 12.94
N TYR A 34 -10.70 5.78 11.79
CA TYR A 34 -12.09 5.51 11.44
C TYR A 34 -12.48 4.05 11.72
N PRO A 35 -13.79 3.71 11.76
CA PRO A 35 -14.23 2.33 11.96
C PRO A 35 -13.67 1.39 10.89
N MET A 36 -12.89 0.39 11.31
CA MET A 36 -12.16 -0.54 10.44
C MET A 36 -13.03 -1.14 9.34
N ASN A 37 -14.20 -1.70 9.71
CA ASN A 37 -15.10 -2.33 8.74
C ASN A 37 -15.56 -1.37 7.63
N SER A 38 -15.79 -0.10 7.97
CA SER A 38 -16.19 0.92 6.99
C SER A 38 -15.05 1.26 6.04
N THR A 39 -13.84 1.39 6.58
CA THR A 39 -12.63 1.69 5.81
C THR A 39 -12.30 0.55 4.87
N VAL A 40 -12.27 -0.69 5.35
CA VAL A 40 -12.00 -1.88 4.52
C VAL A 40 -13.06 -2.06 3.43
N LYS A 41 -14.35 -1.81 3.73
CA LYS A 41 -15.42 -1.85 2.72
C LYS A 41 -15.21 -0.82 1.61
N LYS A 42 -14.82 0.42 1.95
CA LYS A 42 -14.52 1.47 0.97
C LYS A 42 -13.28 1.10 0.14
N TYR A 43 -12.26 0.55 0.79
CA TYR A 43 -11.06 0.06 0.12
C TYR A 43 -11.41 -1.02 -0.91
N GLY A 44 -12.22 -2.01 -0.52
CA GLY A 44 -12.71 -3.05 -1.43
C GLY A 44 -13.47 -2.48 -2.63
N GLY A 45 -14.36 -1.52 -2.42
CA GLY A 45 -15.06 -0.82 -3.50
C GLY A 45 -14.13 -0.07 -4.46
N PHE A 46 -13.03 0.49 -3.95
CA PHE A 46 -11.99 1.09 -4.77
C PHE A 46 -11.25 0.03 -5.63
N ILE A 47 -10.88 -1.10 -5.03
CA ILE A 47 -10.24 -2.22 -5.76
C ILE A 47 -11.18 -2.77 -6.83
N ASP A 48 -12.47 -2.92 -6.54
CA ASP A 48 -13.48 -3.34 -7.52
C ASP A 48 -13.59 -2.36 -8.70
N THR A 49 -13.51 -1.05 -8.43
CA THR A 49 -13.47 -0.03 -9.48
C THR A 49 -12.23 -0.18 -10.37
N LEU A 50 -11.06 -0.38 -9.78
CA LEU A 50 -9.83 -0.65 -10.54
C LEU A 50 -9.98 -1.88 -11.44
N ARG A 51 -10.49 -2.97 -10.90
CA ARG A 51 -10.71 -4.23 -11.63
C ARG A 51 -11.66 -4.04 -12.81
N GLN A 52 -12.75 -3.29 -12.63
CA GLN A 52 -13.71 -3.02 -13.70
C GLN A 52 -13.13 -2.14 -14.81
N ARG A 53 -12.32 -1.13 -14.44
CA ARG A 53 -11.73 -0.20 -15.40
C ARG A 53 -10.50 -0.75 -16.11
N GLN A 54 -9.80 -1.69 -15.47
CA GLN A 54 -8.56 -2.30 -15.94
C GLN A 54 -8.63 -3.84 -15.80
N PRO A 55 -9.51 -4.50 -16.58
CA PRO A 55 -9.81 -5.93 -16.40
C PRO A 55 -8.61 -6.84 -16.68
N ASP A 56 -7.64 -6.37 -17.47
CA ASP A 56 -6.44 -7.13 -17.84
C ASP A 56 -5.25 -6.87 -16.90
N ALA A 57 -5.39 -5.91 -15.97
CA ALA A 57 -4.33 -5.59 -15.03
C ALA A 57 -4.33 -6.52 -13.82
N VAL A 58 -3.14 -6.89 -13.34
CA VAL A 58 -2.96 -7.45 -11.99
C VAL A 58 -2.87 -6.29 -11.00
N ILE A 59 -3.71 -6.33 -9.97
CA ILE A 59 -3.77 -5.31 -8.93
C ILE A 59 -3.06 -5.84 -7.68
N TYR A 60 -2.05 -5.12 -7.21
CA TYR A 60 -1.31 -5.43 -6.00
C TYR A 60 -1.74 -4.47 -4.89
N ILE A 61 -2.34 -5.02 -3.84
CA ILE A 61 -2.58 -4.31 -2.58
C ILE A 61 -1.29 -4.39 -1.79
N GLU A 62 -0.63 -3.26 -1.60
CA GLU A 62 0.56 -3.17 -0.76
C GLU A 62 0.16 -2.97 0.70
N ALA A 63 0.84 -3.66 1.62
CA ALA A 63 0.75 -3.38 3.05
C ALA A 63 1.11 -1.91 3.31
N ASN A 64 0.38 -1.25 4.18
CA ASN A 64 0.82 0.04 4.71
C ASN A 64 2.10 -0.16 5.51
N LEU A 65 3.06 0.75 5.31
CA LEU A 65 4.33 0.69 6.00
C LEU A 65 4.18 0.92 7.50
N HIS A 66 5.01 0.25 8.28
CA HIS A 66 5.15 0.51 9.70
C HIS A 66 5.70 1.93 9.94
N VAL A 67 5.46 2.43 11.15
CA VAL A 67 6.12 3.61 11.69
C VAL A 67 7.27 3.19 12.60
N THR A 68 8.16 4.12 12.97
CA THR A 68 9.25 3.80 13.89
C THR A 68 8.72 3.35 15.25
N GLN A 69 9.53 2.58 16.01
CA GLN A 69 9.18 2.14 17.36
C GLN A 69 8.75 3.29 18.26
N LYS A 70 9.50 4.40 18.21
CA LYS A 70 9.20 5.60 18.99
C LYS A 70 7.83 6.18 18.64
N ARG A 71 7.51 6.31 17.37
CA ARG A 71 6.20 6.80 16.90
C ARG A 71 5.09 5.87 17.34
N SER A 72 5.25 4.58 17.10
CA SER A 72 4.29 3.54 17.47
C SER A 72 3.97 3.54 18.96
N ALA A 73 4.97 3.73 19.82
CA ALA A 73 4.77 3.76 21.28
C ALA A 73 4.06 5.02 21.80
N GLN A 74 4.04 6.10 21.02
CA GLN A 74 3.50 7.41 21.42
C GLN A 74 2.13 7.73 20.82
N ASP A 75 1.68 6.98 19.84
CA ASP A 75 0.45 7.27 19.11
C ASP A 75 -0.59 6.16 19.30
N ALA A 76 -1.74 6.51 19.84
CA ALA A 76 -2.82 5.55 20.10
C ALA A 76 -3.52 5.07 18.82
N ILE A 77 -3.40 5.80 17.72
CA ILE A 77 -4.06 5.50 16.44
C ILE A 77 -3.03 5.01 15.42
N TYR A 78 -1.99 5.80 15.17
CA TYR A 78 -0.95 5.52 14.18
C TYR A 78 0.19 4.74 14.80
N ASN A 79 -0.08 3.49 15.19
CA ASN A 79 0.87 2.55 15.76
C ASN A 79 0.90 1.26 14.97
N ASN A 80 1.99 0.50 15.08
CA ASN A 80 2.21 -0.69 14.28
C ASN A 80 1.18 -1.79 14.52
N ALA A 81 0.65 -1.92 15.74
CA ALA A 81 -0.42 -2.89 16.02
C ALA A 81 -1.70 -2.59 15.22
N ASN A 82 -2.10 -1.31 15.11
CA ASN A 82 -3.25 -0.91 14.31
C ASN A 82 -2.97 -1.01 12.80
N ILE A 83 -1.73 -0.71 12.36
CA ILE A 83 -1.28 -0.88 10.98
C ILE A 83 -1.36 -2.35 10.59
N ASP A 84 -0.85 -3.25 11.43
CA ASP A 84 -0.91 -4.70 11.21
C ASP A 84 -2.34 -5.22 11.09
N LEU A 85 -3.23 -4.80 12.00
CA LEU A 85 -4.64 -5.16 11.92
C LEU A 85 -5.27 -4.69 10.61
N PHE A 86 -4.99 -3.46 10.19
CA PHE A 86 -5.51 -2.95 8.92
C PHE A 86 -4.93 -3.71 7.73
N ASN A 87 -3.62 -3.98 7.71
CA ASN A 87 -2.95 -4.76 6.69
C ASN A 87 -3.54 -6.18 6.57
N GLN A 88 -3.81 -6.85 7.70
CA GLN A 88 -4.48 -8.16 7.73
C GLN A 88 -5.89 -8.10 7.13
N GLU A 89 -6.64 -7.04 7.39
CA GLU A 89 -7.99 -6.91 6.83
C GLU A 89 -7.98 -6.63 5.32
N ILE A 90 -7.11 -5.74 4.82
CA ILE A 90 -7.02 -5.49 3.37
C ILE A 90 -6.41 -6.67 2.61
N ALA A 91 -5.56 -7.48 3.26
CA ALA A 91 -5.01 -8.70 2.66
C ALA A 91 -6.11 -9.71 2.28
N LYS A 92 -7.23 -9.75 3.03
CA LYS A 92 -8.38 -10.63 2.73
C LYS A 92 -9.12 -10.26 1.44
N LEU A 93 -8.85 -9.08 0.87
CA LEU A 93 -9.40 -8.66 -0.42
C LEU A 93 -8.69 -9.31 -1.62
N ALA A 94 -7.52 -9.90 -1.38
CA ALA A 94 -6.78 -10.60 -2.42
C ALA A 94 -7.47 -11.91 -2.80
N ASP A 95 -7.55 -12.19 -4.11
CA ASP A 95 -8.12 -13.44 -4.66
C ASP A 95 -7.02 -14.41 -5.14
N GLY A 96 -5.75 -14.03 -5.00
CA GLY A 96 -4.60 -14.79 -5.46
C GLY A 96 -4.43 -14.88 -6.99
N LYS A 97 -5.30 -14.22 -7.74
CA LYS A 97 -5.33 -14.22 -9.21
C LYS A 97 -5.09 -12.81 -9.76
N GLN A 98 -6.14 -12.04 -9.93
CA GLN A 98 -6.08 -10.67 -10.41
C GLN A 98 -5.77 -9.68 -9.28
N ILE A 99 -6.24 -9.95 -8.06
CA ILE A 99 -5.98 -9.13 -6.89
C ILE A 99 -4.99 -9.89 -5.99
N ARG A 100 -3.82 -9.32 -5.77
CA ARG A 100 -2.76 -9.90 -4.96
C ARG A 100 -2.42 -8.97 -3.80
N TYR A 101 -1.98 -9.52 -2.70
CA TYR A 101 -1.44 -8.76 -1.58
C TYR A 101 0.08 -8.90 -1.56
N VAL A 102 0.78 -7.83 -1.23
CA VAL A 102 2.24 -7.82 -1.08
C VAL A 102 2.63 -7.01 0.15
N ASP A 103 3.47 -7.59 0.99
CA ASP A 103 4.01 -6.92 2.17
C ASP A 103 5.41 -6.38 1.88
N VAL A 104 5.54 -5.06 1.87
CA VAL A 104 6.81 -4.35 1.62
C VAL A 104 7.55 -3.97 2.90
N ASN A 105 6.95 -4.21 4.08
CA ASN A 105 7.56 -3.88 5.35
C ASN A 105 8.95 -4.54 5.57
N PRO A 106 9.18 -5.82 5.18
CA PRO A 106 10.49 -6.43 5.35
C PRO A 106 11.64 -5.69 4.65
N LEU A 107 11.33 -4.83 3.66
CA LEU A 107 12.33 -4.02 2.96
C LEU A 107 12.88 -2.87 3.83
N PHE A 108 12.06 -2.36 4.75
CA PHE A 108 12.33 -1.14 5.50
C PHE A 108 12.32 -1.31 7.01
N ASP A 109 11.93 -2.48 7.52
CA ASP A 109 11.84 -2.74 8.95
C ASP A 109 13.20 -3.01 9.60
N ASP A 110 13.24 -2.78 10.90
CA ASP A 110 14.42 -2.96 11.78
C ASP A 110 14.61 -4.42 12.28
N GLY A 111 13.83 -5.36 11.78
CA GLY A 111 13.81 -6.75 12.23
C GLY A 111 12.97 -7.01 13.48
N ALA A 112 12.43 -5.96 14.11
CA ALA A 112 11.49 -6.05 15.23
C ALA A 112 10.07 -5.58 14.82
N GLY A 113 9.80 -5.41 13.53
CA GLY A 113 8.51 -5.00 12.99
C GLY A 113 8.24 -3.49 13.12
N ASN A 114 9.28 -2.67 13.05
CA ASN A 114 9.15 -1.22 13.02
C ASN A 114 9.95 -0.66 11.85
N LEU A 115 9.48 0.44 11.28
CA LEU A 115 10.26 1.19 10.30
C LEU A 115 11.62 1.60 10.90
N ALA A 116 12.70 1.16 10.27
CA ALA A 116 14.04 1.49 10.76
C ALA A 116 14.32 3.00 10.61
N GLU A 117 14.89 3.59 11.65
CA GLU A 117 15.17 5.04 11.76
C GLU A 117 15.99 5.59 10.57
N GLY A 118 16.83 4.77 9.95
CA GLY A 118 17.65 5.16 8.80
C GLY A 118 16.86 5.43 7.52
N TYR A 119 15.62 4.99 7.43
CA TYR A 119 14.77 5.15 6.25
C TYR A 119 13.84 6.36 6.31
N THR A 120 13.76 7.06 7.42
CA THR A 120 12.79 8.14 7.65
C THR A 120 13.41 9.35 8.35
N ASN A 121 12.80 10.52 8.17
CA ASN A 121 13.11 11.74 8.94
C ASN A 121 11.96 12.18 9.84
N ASP A 122 10.76 11.66 9.63
CA ASP A 122 9.53 12.05 10.34
C ASP A 122 8.90 10.87 11.10
N ALA A 123 9.63 9.78 11.21
CA ALA A 123 9.22 8.55 11.89
C ALA A 123 8.04 7.80 11.22
N THR A 124 7.64 8.21 10.01
CA THR A 124 6.44 7.69 9.34
C THR A 124 6.68 7.37 7.87
N HIS A 125 7.29 8.31 7.12
CA HIS A 125 7.44 8.18 5.68
C HIS A 125 8.84 7.76 5.29
N VAL A 126 8.94 6.80 4.38
CA VAL A 126 10.22 6.42 3.78
C VAL A 126 10.72 7.55 2.89
N LEU A 127 12.01 7.87 3.02
CA LEU A 127 12.67 8.94 2.25
C LEU A 127 12.68 8.62 0.75
N GLY A 128 12.41 9.63 -0.07
CA GLY A 128 12.34 9.49 -1.53
C GLY A 128 13.57 8.87 -2.19
N LYS A 129 14.77 9.00 -1.59
CA LYS A 129 16.00 8.35 -2.08
C LYS A 129 15.93 6.83 -2.09
N TYR A 130 14.98 6.22 -1.36
CA TYR A 130 14.77 4.77 -1.31
C TYR A 130 13.64 4.27 -2.23
N TYR A 131 12.92 5.17 -2.90
CA TYR A 131 11.81 4.78 -3.77
C TYR A 131 12.24 3.93 -4.96
N GLN A 132 13.48 4.12 -5.47
CA GLN A 132 13.99 3.26 -6.54
C GLN A 132 14.17 1.82 -6.04
N VAL A 133 14.73 1.63 -4.84
CA VAL A 133 14.88 0.31 -4.22
C VAL A 133 13.53 -0.37 -4.03
N TRP A 134 12.53 0.40 -3.61
CA TRP A 134 11.15 -0.08 -3.47
C TRP A 134 10.55 -0.51 -4.81
N ALA A 135 10.67 0.33 -5.83
CA ALA A 135 10.17 0.02 -7.17
C ALA A 135 10.86 -1.23 -7.78
N ASP A 136 12.18 -1.36 -7.62
CA ASP A 136 12.95 -2.51 -8.10
C ASP A 136 12.52 -3.80 -7.37
N TRP A 137 12.28 -3.72 -6.06
CA TRP A 137 11.80 -4.84 -5.26
C TRP A 137 10.40 -5.29 -5.70
N LEU A 138 9.47 -4.37 -5.92
CA LEU A 138 8.14 -4.66 -6.46
C LEU A 138 8.23 -5.29 -7.86
N ALA A 139 9.10 -4.76 -8.72
CA ALA A 139 9.28 -5.27 -10.07
C ALA A 139 9.83 -6.70 -10.09
N ALA A 140 10.77 -7.01 -9.19
CA ALA A 140 11.43 -8.32 -9.13
C ALA A 140 10.61 -9.39 -8.38
N GLY A 141 9.84 -9.00 -7.37
CA GLY A 141 9.29 -9.92 -6.37
C GLY A 141 7.77 -10.04 -6.32
N ALA A 142 7.04 -9.07 -6.86
CA ALA A 142 5.59 -9.02 -6.70
C ALA A 142 4.83 -10.26 -7.24
N ASP A 143 5.39 -10.97 -8.20
CA ASP A 143 4.78 -12.19 -8.76
C ASP A 143 5.07 -13.46 -7.94
N GLY A 144 6.08 -13.41 -7.04
CA GLY A 144 6.50 -14.54 -6.20
C GLY A 144 6.04 -14.47 -4.74
N GLN A 145 5.51 -13.33 -4.31
CA GLN A 145 5.03 -13.13 -2.95
C GLN A 145 3.52 -13.39 -2.90
N THR A 146 3.16 -14.63 -2.63
CA THR A 146 1.81 -14.95 -2.16
C THR A 146 1.75 -14.64 -0.68
N ALA A 147 0.65 -13.99 -0.23
CA ALA A 147 0.36 -13.83 1.19
C ALA A 147 0.51 -15.17 1.93
N PRO A 148 0.95 -15.14 3.19
CA PRO A 148 1.03 -16.33 4.03
C PRO A 148 -0.31 -16.99 4.23
#